data_a15fdba9e736793edcc433a14c3cfa47
#
_entry.id   a15fdba9e736793edcc433a14c3cfa47
#
_cell.length_a   1.000
_cell.length_b   1.000
_cell.length_c   1.000
_cell.angle_alpha   90.00
_cell.angle_beta   90.00
_cell.angle_gamma   90.00
#
_symmetry.space_group_name_H-M   'P 1'
#
loop_
_entity.id
_entity.type
_entity.pdbx_description
1 polymer ?
#
loop_
_entity_poly.entity_id
_entity_poly.type
_entity_poly.pdbx_seq_one_letter_code
_entity_poly.pdbx_strand_id
1 'polypeptide(L)'
;MNRHTVISPAGYRPSVFRQPDSVMYADNCKELQAAARRGEVELHAWTRGNYPGISLDGRLSGIRTVGFWDARHSQTWGLGRHCNEGFKIAYLARGSLDLVVDDTPHTLSQGQFIVIRPWQLHSIGSPNVGPSRLLWIILDAGLRRPSETPDWPDWLVFSRAEATRLGEILTQNNQPIWDGGLELCRAFEAIPSILLERSPEDGETRLKVAINAMMLSLIDRMSEQVPALDPDLSTSQHTVAIFLRRLAHALDEDWTLEGMAEECGLSRTRFSDYCKKLTNMAPRQYLQHLRLEQASRLLREPHNTSVTEIALSCGFNSSQYFSNAFKKRYGHAPSHAR
;
A
#
# COMPACT_ATOMS: atom_id res chain seq x y z
N MET A 1 16.22 5.98 -21.25
CA MET A 1 14.81 6.29 -21.53
C MET A 1 14.26 7.09 -20.37
N ASN A 2 13.60 8.21 -20.66
CA ASN A 2 13.32 9.29 -19.71
C ASN A 2 12.48 8.83 -18.49
N ARG A 3 13.05 9.09 -17.32
CA ARG A 3 12.31 9.04 -16.05
C ARG A 3 11.30 10.20 -16.06
N HIS A 4 10.04 9.93 -16.35
CA HIS A 4 8.98 10.88 -16.04
C HIS A 4 8.70 10.83 -14.55
N THR A 5 9.45 11.61 -13.79
CA THR A 5 9.09 11.96 -12.41
C THR A 5 7.88 12.88 -12.51
N VAL A 6 6.69 12.34 -12.30
CA VAL A 6 5.50 13.18 -12.13
C VAL A 6 5.63 13.83 -10.75
N ILE A 7 6.15 15.05 -10.73
CA ILE A 7 6.18 15.88 -9.53
C ILE A 7 4.76 16.45 -9.37
N SER A 8 4.05 16.01 -8.34
CA SER A 8 2.84 16.70 -7.87
C SER A 8 3.22 18.12 -7.42
N PRO A 9 2.32 19.14 -7.56
CA PRO A 9 2.61 20.53 -7.21
C PRO A 9 3.09 20.80 -5.76
N ALA A 10 3.08 19.80 -4.90
CA ALA A 10 3.51 19.88 -3.51
C ALA A 10 4.78 19.07 -3.18
N GLY A 11 5.62 18.75 -4.16
CA GLY A 11 6.84 17.96 -3.92
C GLY A 11 6.59 16.49 -3.53
N TYR A 12 5.35 16.02 -3.68
CA TYR A 12 4.92 14.67 -3.36
C TYR A 12 5.45 13.67 -4.38
N ARG A 13 6.20 12.68 -3.92
CA ARG A 13 6.57 11.51 -4.72
C ARG A 13 5.54 10.41 -4.44
N PRO A 14 4.71 10.00 -5.41
CA PRO A 14 3.85 8.84 -5.24
C PRO A 14 4.69 7.64 -4.88
N SER A 15 4.20 6.82 -3.96
CA SER A 15 4.84 5.54 -3.65
C SER A 15 4.81 4.68 -4.91
N VAL A 16 5.99 4.40 -5.45
CA VAL A 16 6.15 3.55 -6.63
C VAL A 16 6.38 2.13 -6.15
N PHE A 17 5.48 1.23 -6.53
CA PHE A 17 5.62 -0.20 -6.28
C PHE A 17 5.96 -0.88 -7.60
N ARG A 18 7.03 -1.68 -7.61
CA ARG A 18 7.44 -2.41 -8.80
C ARG A 18 7.17 -3.89 -8.59
N GLN A 19 6.50 -4.48 -9.57
CA GLN A 19 6.39 -5.94 -9.74
C GLN A 19 7.29 -6.38 -10.90
N PRO A 20 7.62 -7.67 -11.04
CA PRO A 20 8.49 -8.16 -12.12
C PRO A 20 8.09 -7.68 -13.53
N ASP A 21 6.80 -7.51 -13.76
CA ASP A 21 6.24 -7.17 -15.08
C ASP A 21 5.55 -5.80 -15.14
N SER A 22 5.53 -5.04 -14.04
CA SER A 22 4.84 -3.74 -14.01
C SER A 22 5.34 -2.81 -12.93
N VAL A 23 5.37 -1.51 -13.25
CA VAL A 23 5.54 -0.45 -12.27
C VAL A 23 4.16 -0.07 -11.76
N MET A 24 3.88 -0.37 -10.50
CA MET A 24 2.62 0.03 -9.87
C MET A 24 2.84 1.36 -9.13
N TYR A 25 2.15 2.37 -9.59
CA TYR A 25 1.84 3.54 -8.78
C TYR A 25 0.70 3.18 -7.84
N ALA A 26 0.48 4.01 -6.81
CA ALA A 26 -0.74 3.90 -6.00
C ALA A 26 -1.93 3.65 -6.94
N ASP A 27 -2.68 2.60 -6.63
CA ASP A 27 -3.64 1.98 -7.56
C ASP A 27 -4.55 3.01 -8.23
N ASN A 28 -4.61 2.98 -9.54
CA ASN A 28 -5.54 3.78 -10.34
C ASN A 28 -6.91 3.12 -10.50
N CYS A 29 -7.12 1.95 -9.88
CA CYS A 29 -8.39 1.19 -9.90
C CYS A 29 -8.97 1.00 -11.31
N LYS A 30 -8.13 0.66 -12.30
CA LYS A 30 -8.55 0.54 -13.72
C LYS A 30 -9.70 -0.42 -13.92
N GLU A 31 -9.67 -1.56 -13.24
CA GLU A 31 -10.70 -2.59 -13.32
C GLU A 31 -12.03 -2.08 -12.77
N LEU A 32 -12.02 -1.40 -11.63
CA LEU A 32 -13.20 -0.75 -11.03
C LEU A 32 -13.74 0.34 -11.97
N GLN A 33 -12.86 1.17 -12.53
CA GLN A 33 -13.29 2.21 -13.49
C GLN A 33 -13.94 1.59 -14.75
N ALA A 34 -13.36 0.51 -15.27
CA ALA A 34 -13.91 -0.18 -16.43
C ALA A 34 -15.28 -0.80 -16.13
N ALA A 35 -15.43 -1.45 -14.97
CA ALA A 35 -16.71 -2.01 -14.53
C ALA A 35 -17.79 -0.93 -14.31
N ALA A 36 -17.41 0.21 -13.72
CA ALA A 36 -18.34 1.33 -13.56
C ALA A 36 -18.82 1.90 -14.90
N ARG A 37 -17.89 2.04 -15.89
CA ARG A 37 -18.27 2.48 -17.24
C ARG A 37 -19.22 1.51 -17.97
N ARG A 38 -19.14 0.21 -17.67
CA ARG A 38 -20.03 -0.82 -18.21
C ARG A 38 -21.36 -0.93 -17.44
N GLY A 39 -21.52 -0.17 -16.34
CA GLY A 39 -22.70 -0.25 -15.47
C GLY A 39 -22.80 -1.52 -14.62
N GLU A 40 -21.70 -2.25 -14.46
CA GLU A 40 -21.61 -3.47 -13.64
C GLU A 40 -21.51 -3.17 -12.15
N VAL A 41 -21.04 -1.98 -11.80
CA VAL A 41 -20.91 -1.48 -10.43
C VAL A 41 -21.31 0.00 -10.40
N GLU A 42 -22.08 0.38 -9.40
CA GLU A 42 -22.33 1.77 -9.07
C GLU A 42 -21.11 2.32 -8.32
N LEU A 43 -20.54 3.44 -8.80
CA LEU A 43 -19.33 4.04 -8.24
C LEU A 43 -19.52 5.54 -8.07
N HIS A 44 -19.40 6.03 -6.85
CA HIS A 44 -19.37 7.45 -6.53
C HIS A 44 -18.17 7.75 -5.63
N ALA A 45 -17.34 8.67 -6.06
CA ALA A 45 -16.17 9.08 -5.29
C ALA A 45 -15.76 10.52 -5.62
N TRP A 46 -15.20 11.19 -4.63
CA TRP A 46 -14.43 12.42 -4.80
C TRP A 46 -12.96 12.12 -4.57
N THR A 47 -12.10 12.64 -5.44
CA THR A 47 -10.75 12.12 -5.54
C THR A 47 -9.71 13.19 -5.84
N ARG A 48 -8.45 12.85 -5.53
CA ARG A 48 -7.25 13.59 -5.90
C ARG A 48 -6.27 12.65 -6.60
N GLY A 49 -5.67 13.11 -7.69
CA GLY A 49 -4.71 12.30 -8.44
C GLY A 49 -5.38 11.29 -9.37
N ASN A 50 -4.89 10.04 -9.40
CA ASN A 50 -5.28 9.03 -10.39
C ASN A 50 -6.45 8.13 -9.97
N TYR A 51 -7.01 8.32 -8.78
CA TYR A 51 -8.16 7.53 -8.34
C TYR A 51 -9.43 7.90 -9.14
N PRO A 52 -10.36 6.96 -9.33
CA PRO A 52 -11.61 7.25 -10.04
C PRO A 52 -12.52 8.17 -9.22
N GLY A 53 -13.20 9.09 -9.89
CA GLY A 53 -14.18 9.97 -9.26
C GLY A 53 -14.13 11.41 -9.74
N ILE A 54 -14.84 12.29 -9.06
CA ILE A 54 -14.87 13.73 -9.31
C ILE A 54 -13.68 14.38 -8.60
N SER A 55 -12.97 15.28 -9.29
CA SER A 55 -11.78 15.95 -8.72
C SER A 55 -12.12 16.80 -7.50
N LEU A 56 -11.26 16.72 -6.48
CA LEU A 56 -11.31 17.56 -5.28
C LEU A 56 -10.68 18.95 -5.47
N ASP A 57 -9.90 19.17 -6.54
CA ASP A 57 -9.31 20.46 -6.93
C ASP A 57 -8.67 21.27 -5.79
N GLY A 58 -7.98 20.61 -4.88
CA GLY A 58 -7.33 21.26 -3.74
C GLY A 58 -8.15 21.29 -2.45
N ARG A 59 -9.46 20.98 -2.50
CA ARG A 59 -10.34 20.88 -1.32
C ARG A 59 -9.99 19.64 -0.50
N LEU A 60 -10.35 19.62 0.79
CA LEU A 60 -10.13 18.47 1.68
C LEU A 60 -8.66 18.01 1.70
N SER A 61 -7.76 18.92 2.12
CA SER A 61 -6.33 18.56 2.26
C SER A 61 -6.15 17.25 3.00
N GLY A 62 -5.22 16.40 2.57
CA GLY A 62 -5.01 15.07 3.15
C GLY A 62 -5.96 13.98 2.65
N ILE A 63 -7.13 14.29 2.05
CA ILE A 63 -7.97 13.27 1.42
C ILE A 63 -7.44 12.96 0.02
N ARG A 64 -7.14 11.69 -0.22
CA ARG A 64 -6.77 11.16 -1.55
C ARG A 64 -8.00 10.71 -2.31
N THR A 65 -8.89 10.00 -1.65
CA THR A 65 -10.20 9.64 -2.19
C THR A 65 -11.16 9.31 -1.06
N VAL A 66 -12.41 9.63 -1.27
CA VAL A 66 -13.54 9.21 -0.44
C VAL A 66 -14.66 8.78 -1.37
N GLY A 67 -15.25 7.61 -1.12
CA GLY A 67 -16.23 7.07 -2.05
C GLY A 67 -16.90 5.81 -1.55
N PHE A 68 -17.75 5.28 -2.41
CA PHE A 68 -18.33 3.96 -2.25
C PHE A 68 -18.53 3.29 -3.62
N TRP A 69 -18.55 1.97 -3.60
CA TRP A 69 -19.14 1.18 -4.67
C TRP A 69 -20.31 0.35 -4.18
N ASP A 70 -21.20 0.03 -5.09
CA ASP A 70 -22.25 -0.96 -4.91
C ASP A 70 -22.21 -1.96 -6.07
N ALA A 71 -21.66 -3.15 -5.81
CA ALA A 71 -21.64 -4.29 -6.71
C ALA A 71 -22.79 -5.22 -6.33
N ARG A 72 -23.85 -5.25 -7.12
CA ARG A 72 -25.06 -6.07 -6.85
C ARG A 72 -24.85 -7.54 -7.20
N HIS A 73 -23.91 -7.83 -8.10
CA HIS A 73 -23.57 -9.16 -8.61
C HIS A 73 -22.08 -9.43 -8.48
N SER A 74 -21.69 -10.71 -8.54
CA SER A 74 -20.29 -11.11 -8.60
C SER A 74 -19.62 -10.50 -9.83
N GLN A 75 -18.44 -9.95 -9.64
CA GLN A 75 -17.61 -9.35 -10.67
C GLN A 75 -16.64 -10.36 -11.26
N THR A 76 -16.02 -10.03 -12.39
CA THR A 76 -14.94 -10.81 -13.01
C THR A 76 -13.56 -10.20 -12.77
N TRP A 77 -13.47 -9.23 -11.86
CA TRP A 77 -12.27 -8.49 -11.54
C TRP A 77 -12.09 -8.34 -10.02
N GLY A 78 -10.88 -8.07 -9.62
CA GLY A 78 -10.49 -7.62 -8.29
C GLY A 78 -9.44 -6.51 -8.40
N LEU A 79 -9.18 -5.81 -7.32
CA LEU A 79 -8.08 -4.86 -7.24
C LEU A 79 -6.82 -5.65 -6.92
N GLY A 80 -5.88 -5.66 -7.87
CA GLY A 80 -4.60 -6.36 -7.73
C GLY A 80 -3.74 -5.80 -6.59
N ARG A 81 -2.57 -6.40 -6.38
CA ARG A 81 -1.65 -5.99 -5.29
C ARG A 81 -1.18 -4.55 -5.48
N HIS A 82 -1.44 -3.72 -4.48
CA HIS A 82 -1.07 -2.30 -4.47
C HIS A 82 -0.88 -1.78 -3.04
N CYS A 83 -0.35 -0.58 -2.92
CA CYS A 83 -0.40 0.21 -1.69
C CYS A 83 -1.14 1.53 -1.93
N ASN A 84 -1.52 2.22 -0.88
CA ASN A 84 -2.15 3.52 -0.95
C ASN A 84 -1.20 4.64 -0.50
N GLU A 85 -1.48 5.86 -0.91
CA GLU A 85 -0.74 7.06 -0.51
C GLU A 85 -1.11 7.57 0.90
N GLY A 86 -1.99 6.86 1.60
CA GLY A 86 -2.45 7.19 2.94
C GLY A 86 -3.07 5.97 3.61
N PHE A 87 -3.61 6.18 4.80
CA PHE A 87 -4.41 5.17 5.48
C PHE A 87 -5.71 4.95 4.70
N LYS A 88 -5.93 3.71 4.26
CA LYS A 88 -7.22 3.29 3.72
C LYS A 88 -8.07 2.79 4.87
N ILE A 89 -9.17 3.47 5.13
CA ILE A 89 -10.20 3.06 6.08
C ILE A 89 -11.42 2.72 5.23
N ALA A 90 -11.85 1.47 5.27
CA ALA A 90 -12.99 1.04 4.46
C ALA A 90 -13.96 0.19 5.29
N TYR A 91 -15.25 0.47 5.13
CA TYR A 91 -16.35 -0.15 5.83
C TYR A 91 -17.20 -0.96 4.86
N LEU A 92 -17.51 -2.20 5.20
CA LEU A 92 -18.38 -3.07 4.41
C LEU A 92 -19.83 -2.99 4.88
N ALA A 93 -20.62 -2.21 4.16
CA ALA A 93 -22.03 -2.01 4.48
C ALA A 93 -22.92 -3.21 4.09
N ARG A 94 -22.52 -3.99 3.07
CA ARG A 94 -23.23 -5.19 2.61
C ARG A 94 -22.29 -6.19 1.99
N GLY A 95 -22.55 -7.48 2.22
CA GLY A 95 -21.87 -8.60 1.57
C GLY A 95 -20.65 -9.09 2.31
N SER A 96 -19.72 -9.67 1.55
CA SER A 96 -18.42 -10.18 2.01
C SER A 96 -17.36 -9.90 0.96
N LEU A 97 -16.14 -9.59 1.38
CA LEU A 97 -15.01 -9.32 0.51
C LEU A 97 -13.76 -10.07 0.97
N ASP A 98 -13.23 -10.90 0.10
CA ASP A 98 -11.93 -11.52 0.32
C ASP A 98 -10.83 -10.53 -0.09
N LEU A 99 -9.78 -10.48 0.71
CA LEU A 99 -8.65 -9.58 0.51
C LEU A 99 -7.36 -10.21 1.04
N VAL A 100 -6.23 -9.72 0.60
CA VAL A 100 -4.92 -10.13 1.11
C VAL A 100 -4.20 -8.88 1.60
N VAL A 101 -3.65 -8.91 2.81
CA VAL A 101 -2.82 -7.85 3.39
C VAL A 101 -1.49 -8.45 3.83
N ASP A 102 -0.37 -7.91 3.31
CA ASP A 102 0.99 -8.41 3.59
C ASP A 102 1.09 -9.95 3.44
N ASP A 103 0.57 -10.48 2.33
CA ASP A 103 0.52 -11.91 1.98
C ASP A 103 -0.40 -12.79 2.87
N THR A 104 -1.12 -12.19 3.82
CA THR A 104 -2.07 -12.88 4.67
C THR A 104 -3.50 -12.71 4.13
N PRO A 105 -4.22 -13.81 3.83
CA PRO A 105 -5.61 -13.74 3.40
C PRO A 105 -6.55 -13.38 4.55
N HIS A 106 -7.56 -12.57 4.24
CA HIS A 106 -8.59 -12.13 5.15
C HIS A 106 -9.94 -12.12 4.44
N THR A 107 -11.02 -12.22 5.21
CA THR A 107 -12.39 -11.96 4.74
C THR A 107 -12.99 -10.84 5.55
N LEU A 108 -13.40 -9.76 4.88
CA LEU A 108 -14.14 -8.65 5.48
C LEU A 108 -15.63 -8.96 5.39
N SER A 109 -16.32 -8.96 6.52
CA SER A 109 -17.76 -9.23 6.63
C SER A 109 -18.55 -7.94 6.81
N GLN A 110 -19.84 -7.99 6.49
CA GLN A 110 -20.77 -6.89 6.73
C GLN A 110 -20.70 -6.37 8.17
N GLY A 111 -20.65 -5.06 8.34
CA GLY A 111 -20.54 -4.39 9.64
C GLY A 111 -19.10 -4.23 10.13
N GLN A 112 -18.14 -4.85 9.47
CA GLN A 112 -16.71 -4.69 9.76
C GLN A 112 -16.10 -3.56 8.95
N PHE A 113 -14.99 -3.04 9.47
CA PHE A 113 -14.13 -2.12 8.74
C PHE A 113 -12.70 -2.63 8.70
N ILE A 114 -11.96 -2.16 7.70
CA ILE A 114 -10.55 -2.46 7.53
C ILE A 114 -9.73 -1.17 7.57
N VAL A 115 -8.57 -1.24 8.21
CA VAL A 115 -7.55 -0.19 8.17
C VAL A 115 -6.30 -0.75 7.54
N ILE A 116 -5.92 -0.20 6.38
CA ILE A 116 -4.70 -0.54 5.67
C ILE A 116 -3.75 0.65 5.70
N ARG A 117 -2.53 0.39 6.10
CA ARG A 117 -1.48 1.40 6.28
C ARG A 117 -0.78 1.68 4.95
N PRO A 118 -0.20 2.87 4.75
CA PRO A 118 0.45 3.24 3.49
C PRO A 118 1.54 2.27 3.03
N TRP A 119 2.20 1.61 3.97
CA TRP A 119 3.25 0.63 3.69
C TRP A 119 2.76 -0.81 3.57
N GLN A 120 1.47 -1.09 3.68
CA GLN A 120 0.94 -2.44 3.57
C GLN A 120 0.53 -2.76 2.14
N LEU A 121 1.13 -3.81 1.59
CA LEU A 121 0.76 -4.34 0.29
C LEU A 121 -0.53 -5.14 0.41
N HIS A 122 -1.53 -4.81 -0.41
CA HIS A 122 -2.83 -5.47 -0.32
C HIS A 122 -3.52 -5.62 -1.67
N SER A 123 -4.48 -6.54 -1.73
CA SER A 123 -5.42 -6.72 -2.83
C SER A 123 -6.84 -6.87 -2.29
N ILE A 124 -7.85 -6.51 -3.08
CA ILE A 124 -9.27 -6.59 -2.70
C ILE A 124 -10.04 -7.32 -3.78
N GLY A 125 -10.91 -8.26 -3.37
CA GLY A 125 -11.61 -9.15 -4.28
C GLY A 125 -10.62 -10.16 -4.87
N SER A 126 -10.09 -11.02 -4.04
CA SER A 126 -9.08 -12.01 -4.46
C SER A 126 -9.73 -13.41 -4.58
N PRO A 127 -9.97 -13.93 -5.82
CA PRO A 127 -9.57 -13.32 -7.09
C PRO A 127 -10.53 -12.23 -7.61
N ASN A 128 -11.80 -12.22 -7.20
CA ASN A 128 -12.84 -11.35 -7.75
C ASN A 128 -13.68 -10.70 -6.65
N VAL A 129 -14.23 -9.52 -6.95
CA VAL A 129 -15.15 -8.81 -6.05
C VAL A 129 -16.52 -9.51 -6.08
N GLY A 130 -16.99 -9.98 -4.93
CA GLY A 130 -18.34 -10.49 -4.73
C GLY A 130 -19.39 -9.39 -4.61
N PRO A 131 -20.70 -9.78 -4.51
CA PRO A 131 -21.77 -8.83 -4.24
C PRO A 131 -21.49 -8.08 -2.93
N SER A 132 -21.29 -6.75 -3.04
CA SER A 132 -20.79 -5.97 -1.89
C SER A 132 -21.09 -4.49 -2.05
N ARG A 133 -21.26 -3.80 -0.92
CA ARG A 133 -21.23 -2.34 -0.85
C ARG A 133 -20.13 -1.92 0.10
N LEU A 134 -19.09 -1.33 -0.46
CA LEU A 134 -17.90 -0.87 0.28
C LEU A 134 -17.82 0.65 0.23
N LEU A 135 -17.69 1.25 1.41
CA LEU A 135 -17.41 2.67 1.58
C LEU A 135 -15.95 2.82 1.99
N TRP A 136 -15.24 3.83 1.48
CA TRP A 136 -13.84 4.05 1.84
C TRP A 136 -13.47 5.52 1.93
N ILE A 137 -12.40 5.73 2.69
CA ILE A 137 -11.62 6.96 2.69
C ILE A 137 -10.13 6.60 2.65
N ILE A 138 -9.35 7.31 1.85
CA ILE A 138 -7.89 7.27 1.90
C ILE A 138 -7.42 8.61 2.42
N LEU A 139 -6.89 8.61 3.66
CA LEU A 139 -6.43 9.77 4.39
C LEU A 139 -4.90 9.77 4.45
N ASP A 140 -4.29 10.74 3.80
CA ASP A 140 -2.85 10.97 3.81
C ASP A 140 -2.47 11.89 4.97
N ALA A 141 -1.82 11.31 5.96
CA ALA A 141 -1.23 12.00 7.11
C ALA A 141 0.30 12.13 6.99
N GLY A 142 0.83 12.21 5.76
CA GLY A 142 2.25 12.37 5.50
C GLY A 142 3.12 11.12 5.72
N LEU A 143 2.57 10.04 6.30
CA LEU A 143 3.33 8.83 6.57
C LEU A 143 3.56 7.99 5.32
N ARG A 144 4.79 7.50 5.19
CA ARG A 144 5.18 6.51 4.18
C ARG A 144 5.82 5.28 4.83
N ARG A 145 6.21 5.42 6.10
CA ARG A 145 6.92 4.41 6.89
C ARG A 145 6.36 4.34 8.30
N PRO A 146 6.38 3.17 8.94
CA PRO A 146 5.87 3.03 10.30
C PRO A 146 6.64 3.85 11.36
N SER A 147 7.88 4.24 11.07
CA SER A 147 8.72 5.04 11.97
C SER A 147 8.52 6.55 11.86
N GLU A 148 7.59 7.00 11.03
CA GLU A 148 7.24 8.41 10.88
C GLU A 148 6.09 8.78 11.81
N THR A 149 5.98 10.07 12.15
CA THR A 149 4.87 10.61 12.95
C THR A 149 3.79 11.13 12.02
N PRO A 150 2.50 10.85 12.29
CA PRO A 150 1.41 11.40 11.50
C PRO A 150 1.37 12.93 11.54
N ASP A 151 1.17 13.53 10.38
CA ASP A 151 0.84 14.94 10.20
C ASP A 151 -0.62 15.03 9.75
N TRP A 152 -1.52 15.17 10.73
CA TRP A 152 -2.94 15.16 10.48
C TRP A 152 -3.39 16.48 9.82
N PRO A 153 -4.31 16.45 8.85
CA PRO A 153 -4.90 17.66 8.29
C PRO A 153 -5.54 18.56 9.37
N ASP A 154 -5.26 19.87 9.31
CA ASP A 154 -5.71 20.86 10.31
C ASP A 154 -7.23 20.94 10.49
N TRP A 155 -8.01 20.50 9.51
CA TRP A 155 -9.48 20.52 9.60
C TRP A 155 -10.05 19.29 10.35
N LEU A 156 -9.23 18.31 10.72
CA LEU A 156 -9.64 17.24 11.63
C LEU A 156 -9.62 17.74 13.07
N VAL A 157 -10.75 17.57 13.76
CA VAL A 157 -10.98 18.14 15.10
C VAL A 157 -10.49 17.21 16.21
N PHE A 158 -9.28 16.67 16.08
CA PHE A 158 -8.68 15.85 17.13
C PHE A 158 -8.12 16.70 18.26
N SER A 159 -8.34 16.29 19.50
CA SER A 159 -7.46 16.70 20.59
C SER A 159 -6.06 16.13 20.36
N ARG A 160 -5.07 16.75 20.99
CA ARG A 160 -3.69 16.23 20.92
C ARG A 160 -3.58 14.77 21.42
N ALA A 161 -4.36 14.42 22.45
CA ALA A 161 -4.40 13.08 23.00
C ALA A 161 -4.98 12.06 22.02
N GLU A 162 -6.09 12.39 21.35
CA GLU A 162 -6.72 11.54 20.33
C GLU A 162 -5.81 11.36 19.11
N ALA A 163 -5.20 12.44 18.61
CA ALA A 163 -4.25 12.38 17.50
C ALA A 163 -3.06 11.47 17.80
N THR A 164 -2.51 11.56 19.04
CA THR A 164 -1.43 10.70 19.50
C THR A 164 -1.88 9.24 19.58
N ARG A 165 -3.03 9.01 20.24
CA ARG A 165 -3.59 7.65 20.43
C ARG A 165 -3.87 6.96 19.09
N LEU A 166 -4.50 7.67 18.16
CA LEU A 166 -4.75 7.14 16.82
C LEU A 166 -3.43 6.82 16.10
N GLY A 167 -2.45 7.70 16.17
CA GLY A 167 -1.12 7.49 15.59
C GLY A 167 -0.45 6.22 16.14
N GLU A 168 -0.48 6.01 17.46
CA GLU A 168 0.05 4.81 18.11
C GLU A 168 -0.68 3.54 17.63
N ILE A 169 -2.01 3.52 17.64
CA ILE A 169 -2.79 2.37 17.19
C ILE A 169 -2.47 2.05 15.73
N LEU A 170 -2.39 3.05 14.86
CA LEU A 170 -2.14 2.86 13.43
C LEU A 170 -0.71 2.41 13.13
N THR A 171 0.28 2.77 13.94
CA THR A 171 1.69 2.44 13.69
C THR A 171 2.19 1.23 14.50
N GLN A 172 1.57 0.94 15.65
CA GLN A 172 2.01 -0.10 16.58
C GLN A 172 1.06 -1.30 16.66
N ASN A 173 0.17 -1.44 15.69
CA ASN A 173 -0.75 -2.56 15.58
C ASN A 173 -0.91 -2.97 14.13
N ASN A 174 -0.79 -4.26 13.83
CA ASN A 174 -0.92 -4.82 12.48
C ASN A 174 -2.30 -5.43 12.19
N GLN A 175 -3.23 -5.42 13.14
CA GLN A 175 -4.59 -5.93 12.90
C GLN A 175 -5.26 -5.11 11.79
N PRO A 176 -5.67 -5.72 10.66
CA PRO A 176 -6.29 -4.96 9.59
C PRO A 176 -7.81 -4.84 9.76
N ILE A 177 -8.51 -5.88 10.27
CA ILE A 177 -9.98 -5.95 10.33
C ILE A 177 -10.46 -5.73 11.75
N TRP A 178 -11.54 -4.94 11.87
CA TRP A 178 -12.15 -4.52 13.12
C TRP A 178 -13.67 -4.59 13.02
N ASP A 179 -14.34 -4.82 14.13
CA ASP A 179 -15.79 -4.73 14.19
C ASP A 179 -16.24 -3.26 14.28
N GLY A 180 -17.14 -2.81 13.40
CA GLY A 180 -17.50 -1.40 13.27
C GLY A 180 -18.34 -0.88 14.42
N GLY A 181 -19.24 -1.68 14.97
CA GLY A 181 -20.23 -1.20 15.92
C GLY A 181 -21.22 -0.22 15.26
N LEU A 182 -22.22 0.20 16.04
CA LEU A 182 -23.34 0.96 15.49
C LEU A 182 -22.98 2.40 15.10
N GLU A 183 -22.20 3.09 15.94
CA GLU A 183 -21.92 4.51 15.73
C GLU A 183 -20.98 4.74 14.53
N LEU A 184 -19.93 3.95 14.41
CA LEU A 184 -19.03 4.03 13.25
C LEU A 184 -19.74 3.65 11.94
N CYS A 185 -20.60 2.62 11.97
CA CYS A 185 -21.42 2.25 10.81
C CYS A 185 -22.33 3.41 10.37
N ARG A 186 -23.02 4.08 11.29
CA ARG A 186 -23.85 5.26 10.99
C ARG A 186 -23.05 6.42 10.43
N ALA A 187 -21.86 6.66 10.97
CA ALA A 187 -20.99 7.72 10.50
C ALA A 187 -20.52 7.48 9.06
N PHE A 188 -20.17 6.24 8.70
CA PHE A 188 -19.87 5.88 7.31
C PHE A 188 -21.07 6.04 6.40
N GLU A 189 -22.27 5.59 6.81
CA GLU A 189 -23.49 5.64 6.01
C GLU A 189 -24.00 7.08 5.73
N ALA A 190 -23.48 8.08 6.43
CA ALA A 190 -23.78 9.48 6.14
C ALA A 190 -23.04 10.02 4.91
N ILE A 191 -21.93 9.39 4.49
CA ILE A 191 -21.09 9.85 3.38
C ILE A 191 -21.75 9.71 2.01
N PRO A 192 -22.40 8.58 1.65
CA PRO A 192 -23.01 8.37 0.33
C PRO A 192 -23.98 9.46 -0.09
N SER A 193 -24.86 9.92 0.79
CA SER A 193 -25.83 10.97 0.47
C SER A 193 -25.16 12.27 0.02
N ILE A 194 -24.03 12.62 0.65
CA ILE A 194 -23.27 13.81 0.30
C ILE A 194 -22.64 13.65 -1.10
N LEU A 195 -22.07 12.47 -1.39
CA LEU A 195 -21.44 12.20 -2.68
C LEU A 195 -22.42 12.14 -3.85
N LEU A 196 -23.67 11.71 -3.58
CA LEU A 196 -24.74 11.60 -4.57
C LEU A 196 -25.43 12.93 -4.87
N GLU A 197 -25.63 13.75 -3.84
CA GLU A 197 -26.51 14.92 -3.92
C GLU A 197 -25.74 16.22 -4.18
N ARG A 198 -24.42 16.23 -4.09
CA ARG A 198 -23.60 17.46 -4.10
C ARG A 198 -22.35 17.33 -4.97
N SER A 199 -21.87 18.47 -5.42
CA SER A 199 -20.52 18.63 -5.97
C SER A 199 -19.48 18.73 -4.84
N PRO A 200 -18.18 18.51 -5.10
CA PRO A 200 -17.13 18.74 -4.12
C PRO A 200 -17.13 20.18 -3.55
N GLU A 201 -17.57 21.16 -4.35
CA GLU A 201 -17.65 22.56 -3.94
C GLU A 201 -18.76 22.79 -2.89
N ASP A 202 -19.96 22.29 -3.18
CA ASP A 202 -21.12 22.51 -2.31
C ASP A 202 -21.15 21.56 -1.10
N GLY A 203 -20.48 20.43 -1.19
CA GLY A 203 -20.49 19.37 -0.20
C GLY A 203 -19.27 19.36 0.73
N GLU A 204 -18.22 20.17 0.49
CA GLU A 204 -16.97 20.11 1.26
C GLU A 204 -17.18 20.18 2.76
N THR A 205 -17.91 21.19 3.24
CA THR A 205 -18.15 21.37 4.67
C THR A 205 -18.92 20.20 5.29
N ARG A 206 -19.95 19.69 4.59
CA ARG A 206 -20.74 18.56 5.07
C ARG A 206 -19.89 17.30 5.14
N LEU A 207 -19.04 17.08 4.14
CA LEU A 207 -18.13 15.94 4.12
C LEU A 207 -17.06 16.05 5.23
N LYS A 208 -16.51 17.24 5.50
CA LYS A 208 -15.63 17.48 6.66
C LYS A 208 -16.31 17.08 7.97
N VAL A 209 -17.56 17.50 8.17
CA VAL A 209 -18.32 17.13 9.38
C VAL A 209 -18.54 15.62 9.47
N ALA A 210 -18.95 14.98 8.37
CA ALA A 210 -19.15 13.53 8.34
C ALA A 210 -17.86 12.74 8.60
N ILE A 211 -16.75 13.17 7.98
CA ILE A 211 -15.44 12.53 8.20
C ILE A 211 -14.98 12.73 9.65
N ASN A 212 -15.14 13.93 10.25
CA ASN A 212 -14.79 14.14 11.65
C ASN A 212 -15.60 13.24 12.58
N ALA A 213 -16.92 13.13 12.37
CA ALA A 213 -17.76 12.21 13.15
C ALA A 213 -17.31 10.75 13.00
N MET A 214 -17.00 10.34 11.76
CA MET A 214 -16.48 8.99 11.46
C MET A 214 -15.13 8.75 12.17
N MET A 215 -14.20 9.72 12.11
CA MET A 215 -12.86 9.56 12.69
C MET A 215 -12.90 9.52 14.21
N LEU A 216 -13.78 10.28 14.87
CA LEU A 216 -13.98 10.20 16.33
C LEU A 216 -14.53 8.84 16.72
N SER A 217 -15.58 8.37 16.03
CA SER A 217 -16.14 7.02 16.26
C SER A 217 -15.11 5.91 15.99
N LEU A 218 -14.21 6.10 15.00
CA LEU A 218 -13.11 5.19 14.71
C LEU A 218 -12.12 5.11 15.87
N ILE A 219 -11.72 6.26 16.43
CA ILE A 219 -10.80 6.34 17.56
C ILE A 219 -11.39 5.62 18.77
N ASP A 220 -12.65 5.90 19.09
CA ASP A 220 -13.36 5.26 20.20
C ASP A 220 -13.39 3.73 20.00
N ARG A 221 -13.82 3.31 18.83
CA ARG A 221 -13.98 1.89 18.51
C ARG A 221 -12.66 1.12 18.49
N MET A 222 -11.60 1.70 17.92
CA MET A 222 -10.27 1.10 17.95
C MET A 222 -9.68 1.11 19.36
N SER A 223 -9.99 2.10 20.19
CA SER A 223 -9.53 2.17 21.57
C SER A 223 -10.20 1.11 22.47
N GLU A 224 -11.44 0.76 22.18
CA GLU A 224 -12.17 -0.31 22.87
C GLU A 224 -11.66 -1.72 22.53
N GLN A 225 -11.23 -1.92 21.29
CA GLN A 225 -10.87 -3.23 20.74
C GLN A 225 -9.35 -3.48 20.67
N VAL A 226 -8.54 -2.49 21.02
CA VAL A 226 -7.10 -2.55 20.82
C VAL A 226 -6.46 -3.71 21.59
N PRO A 227 -5.80 -4.65 20.92
CA PRO A 227 -4.84 -5.56 21.53
C PRO A 227 -3.64 -4.77 22.08
N ALA A 228 -2.74 -5.41 22.79
CA ALA A 228 -1.50 -4.78 23.25
C ALA A 228 -0.74 -4.18 22.06
N LEU A 229 -0.37 -2.89 22.17
CA LEU A 229 0.45 -2.23 21.17
C LEU A 229 1.87 -2.79 21.21
N ASP A 230 2.48 -2.94 20.03
CA ASP A 230 3.86 -3.36 19.86
C ASP A 230 4.71 -2.17 19.34
N PRO A 231 5.46 -1.48 20.21
CA PRO A 231 6.30 -0.36 19.83
C PRO A 231 7.38 -0.72 18.80
N ASP A 232 7.76 -1.99 18.71
CA ASP A 232 8.78 -2.42 17.73
C ASP A 232 8.29 -2.27 16.29
N LEU A 233 6.99 -2.31 16.06
CA LEU A 233 6.39 -2.07 14.74
C LEU A 233 6.61 -0.65 14.22
N SER A 234 6.83 0.35 15.09
CA SER A 234 7.08 1.74 14.72
C SER A 234 8.58 2.10 14.67
N THR A 235 9.47 1.10 14.73
CA THR A 235 10.90 1.34 14.74
C THR A 235 11.50 1.51 13.34
N SER A 236 12.63 2.23 13.27
CA SER A 236 13.46 2.28 12.05
C SER A 236 13.96 0.89 11.62
N GLN A 237 14.20 -0.01 12.56
CA GLN A 237 14.58 -1.40 12.26
C GLN A 237 13.43 -2.14 11.54
N HIS A 238 12.20 -1.95 11.98
CA HIS A 238 11.03 -2.53 11.31
C HIS A 238 10.83 -1.93 9.91
N THR A 239 11.04 -0.61 9.76
CA THR A 239 11.04 0.04 8.43
C THR A 239 12.05 -0.62 7.48
N VAL A 240 13.27 -0.89 7.94
CA VAL A 240 14.27 -1.61 7.13
C VAL A 240 13.82 -3.04 6.85
N ALA A 241 13.21 -3.75 7.79
CA ALA A 241 12.69 -5.10 7.57
C ALA A 241 11.61 -5.14 6.48
N ILE A 242 10.69 -4.15 6.47
CA ILE A 242 9.68 -4.01 5.40
C ILE A 242 10.36 -3.74 4.05
N PHE A 243 11.33 -2.82 4.01
CA PHE A 243 12.07 -2.51 2.78
C PHE A 243 12.78 -3.75 2.23
N LEU A 244 13.49 -4.51 3.07
CA LEU A 244 14.23 -5.69 2.64
C LEU A 244 13.32 -6.79 2.06
N ARG A 245 12.10 -6.95 2.57
CA ARG A 245 11.08 -7.85 1.96
C ARG A 245 10.67 -7.36 0.58
N ARG A 246 10.44 -6.05 0.40
CA ARG A 246 10.07 -5.46 -0.90
C ARG A 246 11.20 -5.51 -1.92
N LEU A 247 12.44 -5.38 -1.45
CA LEU A 247 13.62 -5.44 -2.30
C LEU A 247 13.69 -6.71 -3.14
N ALA A 248 13.17 -7.83 -2.61
CA ALA A 248 13.09 -9.09 -3.33
C ALA A 248 12.21 -9.03 -4.60
N HIS A 249 11.33 -8.05 -4.71
CA HIS A 249 10.42 -7.84 -5.85
C HIS A 249 10.86 -6.68 -6.77
N ALA A 250 12.04 -6.09 -6.55
CA ALA A 250 12.57 -4.95 -7.28
C ALA A 250 14.07 -5.12 -7.55
N LEU A 251 14.48 -6.35 -7.90
CA LEU A 251 15.90 -6.71 -8.02
C LEU A 251 16.56 -6.15 -9.28
N ASP A 252 15.79 -5.86 -10.32
CA ASP A 252 16.24 -5.30 -11.60
C ASP A 252 16.59 -3.81 -11.54
N GLU A 253 16.26 -3.13 -10.43
CA GLU A 253 16.57 -1.72 -10.26
C GLU A 253 18.05 -1.45 -9.93
N ASP A 254 18.51 -0.25 -10.30
CA ASP A 254 19.85 0.25 -9.97
C ASP A 254 19.91 0.72 -8.51
N TRP A 255 19.82 -0.23 -7.59
CA TRP A 255 19.92 0.04 -6.17
C TRP A 255 21.33 0.47 -5.77
N THR A 256 21.43 1.68 -5.23
CA THR A 256 22.61 2.16 -4.53
C THR A 256 22.40 2.08 -3.01
N LEU A 257 23.47 2.10 -2.23
CA LEU A 257 23.37 2.16 -0.77
C LEU A 257 22.61 3.42 -0.32
N GLU A 258 22.86 4.53 -1.00
CA GLU A 258 22.18 5.80 -0.79
C GLU A 258 20.68 5.67 -1.04
N GLY A 259 20.29 5.12 -2.20
CA GLY A 259 18.88 4.95 -2.57
C GLY A 259 18.13 4.03 -1.61
N MET A 260 18.75 2.92 -1.19
CA MET A 260 18.15 2.02 -0.19
C MET A 260 17.96 2.69 1.18
N ALA A 261 18.94 3.51 1.60
CA ALA A 261 18.86 4.24 2.86
C ALA A 261 17.79 5.36 2.81
N GLU A 262 17.70 6.08 1.69
CA GLU A 262 16.66 7.10 1.44
C GLU A 262 15.25 6.51 1.47
N GLU A 263 15.04 5.33 0.86
CA GLU A 263 13.76 4.61 0.93
C GLU A 263 13.34 4.31 2.37
N CYS A 264 14.30 4.13 3.26
CA CYS A 264 14.03 3.91 4.69
C CYS A 264 14.04 5.21 5.54
N GLY A 265 14.33 6.39 4.94
CA GLY A 265 14.47 7.65 5.68
C GLY A 265 15.67 7.64 6.64
N LEU A 266 16.74 6.93 6.31
CA LEU A 266 17.89 6.72 7.18
C LEU A 266 19.20 7.18 6.53
N SER A 267 20.20 7.45 7.37
CA SER A 267 21.58 7.55 6.89
C SER A 267 22.11 6.19 6.43
N ARG A 268 23.10 6.18 5.51
CA ARG A 268 23.76 4.96 5.02
C ARG A 268 24.27 4.05 6.13
N THR A 269 24.84 4.64 7.16
CA THR A 269 25.39 3.91 8.30
C THR A 269 24.28 3.19 9.05
N ARG A 270 23.23 3.90 9.47
CA ARG A 270 22.11 3.29 10.20
C ARG A 270 21.37 2.23 9.39
N PHE A 271 21.16 2.48 8.09
CA PHE A 271 20.57 1.48 7.21
C PHE A 271 21.45 0.23 7.13
N SER A 272 22.79 0.40 6.94
CA SER A 272 23.73 -0.73 6.88
C SER A 272 23.76 -1.54 8.16
N ASP A 273 23.71 -0.89 9.31
CA ASP A 273 23.70 -1.55 10.63
C ASP A 273 22.41 -2.38 10.80
N TYR A 274 21.24 -1.82 10.49
CA TYR A 274 19.98 -2.57 10.56
C TYR A 274 19.92 -3.70 9.52
N CYS A 275 20.36 -3.47 8.29
CA CYS A 275 20.43 -4.51 7.27
C CYS A 275 21.31 -5.68 7.74
N LYS A 276 22.51 -5.39 8.26
CA LYS A 276 23.42 -6.41 8.79
C LYS A 276 22.83 -7.14 10.01
N LYS A 277 22.15 -6.42 10.89
CA LYS A 277 21.46 -7.01 12.05
C LYS A 277 20.35 -7.97 11.64
N LEU A 278 19.58 -7.64 10.61
CA LEU A 278 18.44 -8.42 10.15
C LEU A 278 18.83 -9.59 9.23
N THR A 279 19.88 -9.43 8.42
CA THR A 279 20.23 -10.40 7.36
C THR A 279 21.59 -11.06 7.55
N ASN A 280 22.36 -10.58 8.51
CA ASN A 280 23.77 -10.92 8.70
C ASN A 280 24.67 -10.58 7.49
N MET A 281 24.21 -9.68 6.61
CA MET A 281 24.90 -9.25 5.40
C MET A 281 24.91 -7.73 5.27
N ALA A 282 25.98 -7.19 4.66
CA ALA A 282 25.98 -5.79 4.24
C ALA A 282 24.98 -5.58 3.09
N PRO A 283 24.39 -4.38 2.91
CA PRO A 283 23.32 -4.13 1.93
C PRO A 283 23.61 -4.61 0.50
N ARG A 284 24.81 -4.30 -0.02
CA ARG A 284 25.22 -4.75 -1.37
C ARG A 284 25.36 -6.27 -1.46
N GLN A 285 25.82 -6.91 -0.40
CA GLN A 285 25.94 -8.37 -0.35
C GLN A 285 24.56 -9.03 -0.31
N TYR A 286 23.62 -8.45 0.45
CA TYR A 286 22.25 -8.93 0.53
C TYR A 286 21.53 -8.78 -0.80
N LEU A 287 21.62 -7.64 -1.47
CA LEU A 287 21.06 -7.44 -2.82
C LEU A 287 21.63 -8.45 -3.81
N GLN A 288 22.96 -8.63 -3.83
CA GLN A 288 23.59 -9.62 -4.71
C GLN A 288 23.12 -11.04 -4.41
N HIS A 289 22.95 -11.39 -3.13
CA HIS A 289 22.40 -12.67 -2.69
C HIS A 289 21.02 -12.93 -3.26
N LEU A 290 20.09 -11.97 -3.10
CA LEU A 290 18.73 -12.07 -3.64
C LEU A 290 18.72 -12.19 -5.17
N ARG A 291 19.53 -11.39 -5.87
CA ARG A 291 19.68 -11.46 -7.33
C ARG A 291 20.15 -12.84 -7.81
N LEU A 292 21.11 -13.44 -7.12
CA LEU A 292 21.62 -14.76 -7.45
C LEU A 292 20.60 -15.87 -7.15
N GLU A 293 19.82 -15.75 -6.06
CA GLU A 293 18.75 -16.69 -5.74
C GLU A 293 17.62 -16.63 -6.79
N GLN A 294 17.21 -15.45 -7.19
CA GLN A 294 16.22 -15.27 -8.25
C GLN A 294 16.71 -15.86 -9.57
N ALA A 295 17.95 -15.57 -9.96
CA ALA A 295 18.54 -16.11 -11.18
C ALA A 295 18.63 -17.64 -11.13
N SER A 296 19.03 -18.24 -9.99
CA SER A 296 19.06 -19.69 -9.80
C SER A 296 17.68 -20.32 -9.92
N ARG A 297 16.62 -19.66 -9.46
CA ARG A 297 15.24 -20.11 -9.62
C ARG A 297 14.84 -20.10 -11.09
N LEU A 298 15.03 -18.96 -11.77
CA LEU A 298 14.71 -18.79 -13.19
C LEU A 298 15.47 -19.76 -14.08
N LEU A 299 16.73 -20.07 -13.81
CA LEU A 299 17.52 -21.02 -14.59
C LEU A 299 16.96 -22.47 -14.54
N ARG A 300 16.25 -22.85 -13.47
CA ARG A 300 15.65 -24.19 -13.31
C ARG A 300 14.26 -24.31 -13.92
N GLU A 301 13.61 -23.20 -14.23
CA GLU A 301 12.29 -23.20 -14.87
C GLU A 301 12.45 -23.52 -16.37
N PRO A 302 11.57 -24.35 -16.97
CA PRO A 302 11.63 -24.67 -18.40
C PRO A 302 11.18 -23.47 -19.24
N HIS A 303 12.12 -22.67 -19.72
CA HIS A 303 11.87 -21.56 -20.64
C HIS A 303 13.04 -21.37 -21.61
N ASN A 304 12.79 -20.65 -22.73
CA ASN A 304 13.79 -20.38 -23.76
C ASN A 304 14.64 -19.10 -23.50
N THR A 305 14.54 -18.50 -22.32
CA THR A 305 15.26 -17.26 -21.97
C THR A 305 16.75 -17.54 -21.83
N SER A 306 17.60 -16.74 -22.45
CA SER A 306 19.05 -16.91 -22.38
C SER A 306 19.60 -16.60 -20.97
N VAL A 307 20.78 -17.18 -20.65
CA VAL A 307 21.48 -16.88 -19.38
C VAL A 307 21.75 -15.36 -19.23
N THR A 308 22.01 -14.68 -20.34
CA THR A 308 22.25 -13.23 -20.35
C THR A 308 20.96 -12.45 -20.05
N GLU A 309 19.84 -12.81 -20.63
CA GLU A 309 18.54 -12.19 -20.34
C GLU A 309 18.12 -12.39 -18.88
N ILE A 310 18.33 -13.62 -18.35
CA ILE A 310 18.09 -13.90 -16.93
C ILE A 310 18.97 -13.01 -16.03
N ALA A 311 20.26 -12.87 -16.36
CA ALA A 311 21.15 -12.01 -15.61
C ALA A 311 20.67 -10.55 -15.59
N LEU A 312 20.27 -10.03 -16.75
CA LEU A 312 19.77 -8.65 -16.88
C LEU A 312 18.44 -8.46 -16.13
N SER A 313 17.50 -9.40 -16.26
CA SER A 313 16.21 -9.34 -15.54
C SER A 313 16.34 -9.44 -14.02
N CYS A 314 17.43 -10.03 -13.53
CA CYS A 314 17.79 -10.04 -12.12
C CYS A 314 18.63 -8.83 -11.67
N GLY A 315 18.82 -7.83 -12.52
CA GLY A 315 19.52 -6.58 -12.18
C GLY A 315 21.05 -6.65 -12.25
N PHE A 316 21.63 -7.64 -12.93
CA PHE A 316 23.07 -7.64 -13.20
C PHE A 316 23.38 -6.81 -14.46
N ASN A 317 24.32 -5.88 -14.34
CA ASN A 317 24.70 -4.99 -15.46
C ASN A 317 25.62 -5.69 -16.49
N SER A 318 26.07 -6.93 -16.21
CA SER A 318 26.98 -7.67 -17.07
C SER A 318 26.81 -9.19 -16.83
N SER A 319 26.66 -9.95 -17.93
CA SER A 319 26.58 -11.40 -17.87
C SER A 319 27.90 -12.03 -17.39
N GLN A 320 29.05 -11.39 -17.65
CA GLN A 320 30.34 -11.86 -17.16
C GLN A 320 30.44 -11.73 -15.62
N TYR A 321 30.04 -10.58 -15.08
CA TYR A 321 30.00 -10.35 -13.63
C TYR A 321 29.02 -11.34 -12.95
N PHE A 322 27.85 -11.50 -13.54
CA PHE A 322 26.87 -12.49 -13.08
C PHE A 322 27.46 -13.91 -13.04
N SER A 323 28.07 -14.39 -14.13
CA SER A 323 28.63 -15.74 -14.23
C SER A 323 29.69 -16.00 -13.17
N ASN A 324 30.56 -15.00 -12.92
CA ASN A 324 31.58 -15.10 -11.88
C ASN A 324 30.97 -15.14 -10.47
N ALA A 325 30.00 -14.27 -10.20
CA ALA A 325 29.30 -14.24 -8.91
C ALA A 325 28.50 -15.53 -8.65
N PHE A 326 27.82 -16.05 -9.67
CA PHE A 326 27.05 -17.28 -9.63
C PHE A 326 27.96 -18.51 -9.35
N LYS A 327 29.04 -18.64 -10.12
CA LYS A 327 30.04 -19.70 -9.92
C LYS A 327 30.66 -19.66 -8.52
N LYS A 328 30.99 -18.45 -8.04
CA LYS A 328 31.52 -18.28 -6.67
C LYS A 328 30.54 -18.76 -5.60
N ARG A 329 29.22 -18.56 -5.80
CA ARG A 329 28.20 -18.94 -4.82
C ARG A 329 27.78 -20.40 -4.90
N TYR A 330 27.61 -20.94 -6.11
CA TYR A 330 27.01 -22.26 -6.34
C TYR A 330 28.03 -23.33 -6.77
N GLY A 331 29.28 -22.95 -7.01
CA GLY A 331 30.36 -23.88 -7.39
C GLY A 331 30.41 -24.25 -8.88
N HIS A 332 29.38 -23.92 -9.66
CA HIS A 332 29.26 -24.22 -11.09
C HIS A 332 28.78 -23.02 -11.92
N ALA A 333 28.97 -23.06 -13.23
CA ALA A 333 28.53 -22.00 -14.11
C ALA A 333 26.98 -21.97 -14.23
N PRO A 334 26.34 -20.80 -14.52
CA PRO A 334 24.89 -20.69 -14.71
C PRO A 334 24.34 -21.64 -15.78
N SER A 335 25.12 -21.92 -16.84
CA SER A 335 24.75 -22.86 -17.91
C SER A 335 24.57 -24.32 -17.43
N HIS A 336 25.13 -24.67 -16.29
CA HIS A 336 25.01 -26.02 -15.68
C HIS A 336 23.89 -26.06 -14.63
N ALA A 337 23.15 -24.99 -14.42
CA ALA A 337 22.03 -24.91 -13.49
C ALA A 337 20.66 -25.09 -14.16
N ARG A 338 20.66 -25.30 -15.49
CA ARG A 338 19.48 -25.58 -16.33
C ARG A 338 19.09 -27.04 -16.28
#